data_22a7bc5da06ac969a09ceb7a5590234a
#
_entry.id   22a7bc5da06ac969a09ceb7a5590234a
#
_cell.length_a   1.000
_cell.length_b   1.000
_cell.length_c   1.000
_cell.angle_alpha   90.00
_cell.angle_beta   90.00
_cell.angle_gamma   90.00
#
_symmetry.space_group_name_H-M   'P 1'
#
loop_
_entity.id
_entity.type
_entity.pdbx_description
1 polymer ?
#
loop_
_entity_poly.entity_id
_entity_poly.type
_entity_poly.pdbx_seq_one_letter_code
_entity_poly.pdbx_strand_id
1 'polypeptide(L)'
;VHNSAKIFLISVSLLAFFPKLADLEPPSGSPSPIPPLPVVKVHPPSEPIRAVQLLTLAAADYPELDRRFQAFRAAGVNTVVLRVFHNPGDRPLEVAQARSDRGVYFQNSQLPVVDDVLRPIVELAHRHGLKLFAWMTTRYADYGAEGREELSCQAYDFATGWVVPARGQSVLLPEVQTRLVRVFEELARYPIDGVLLQDDLMLRHNEDFNPRVQSLYRLTTGREMDPQGFYRGVHPRGNGKYRVDHYSPEFWQWSRWKRDRLLDLAERLREAVHRGRPGIPVGLNLYYETALQSEDALAWFSQDLEAAAGRDFEFLCLMLYHRQMQKEMSLTPRRLFAVMNSGTERLLAAAGEPGRAVLKFQTVDWETGESIPSAELQRYLGLAARHPGVSLALVPAGASLDLEMVSAVYSH
;
A
#
# COMPACT_ATOMS: atom_id res chain seq x y z
N VAL A 1 -22.45 25.56 3.08
CA VAL A 1 -23.04 24.24 2.87
C VAL A 1 -21.91 23.22 3.04
N HIS A 2 -21.89 22.56 4.19
CA HIS A 2 -20.87 21.59 4.59
C HIS A 2 -21.11 20.28 3.85
N ASN A 3 -20.12 19.80 3.12
CA ASN A 3 -20.06 18.42 2.62
C ASN A 3 -18.82 17.74 3.20
N SER A 4 -19.01 17.09 4.34
CA SER A 4 -18.03 16.18 4.95
C SER A 4 -17.99 14.89 4.14
N ALA A 5 -16.88 14.60 3.48
CA ALA A 5 -16.65 13.33 2.83
C ALA A 5 -16.43 12.24 3.91
N LYS A 6 -17.50 11.56 4.29
CA LYS A 6 -17.44 10.35 5.10
C LYS A 6 -16.91 9.22 4.24
N ILE A 7 -15.82 8.60 4.68
CA ILE A 7 -15.38 7.30 4.16
C ILE A 7 -16.43 6.27 4.59
N PHE A 8 -17.36 5.95 3.68
CA PHE A 8 -18.42 4.97 3.93
C PHE A 8 -17.91 3.56 3.65
N LEU A 9 -17.84 2.77 4.70
CA LEU A 9 -17.87 1.30 4.62
C LEU A 9 -19.34 0.91 4.40
N ILE A 10 -19.73 0.62 3.16
CA ILE A 10 -21.07 0.11 2.82
C ILE A 10 -20.98 -1.41 2.76
N SER A 11 -21.67 -2.06 3.71
CA SER A 11 -22.05 -3.47 3.60
C SER A 11 -23.32 -3.56 2.75
N VAL A 12 -23.26 -4.23 1.61
CA VAL A 12 -24.44 -4.60 0.84
C VAL A 12 -24.52 -6.13 0.77
N SER A 13 -25.55 -6.68 1.40
CA SER A 13 -25.93 -8.10 1.27
C SER A 13 -26.79 -8.27 0.02
N LEU A 14 -26.35 -9.12 -0.90
CA LEU A 14 -27.19 -9.64 -1.98
C LEU A 14 -27.10 -11.17 -2.02
N LEU A 15 -28.22 -11.81 -1.82
CA LEU A 15 -28.44 -13.24 -2.02
C LEU A 15 -28.58 -13.52 -3.53
N ALA A 16 -27.78 -14.39 -4.08
CA ALA A 16 -27.97 -14.95 -5.41
C ALA A 16 -27.73 -16.48 -5.43
N PHE A 17 -28.63 -17.18 -6.08
CA PHE A 17 -28.69 -18.64 -6.29
C PHE A 17 -27.58 -19.13 -7.22
N PHE A 18 -26.96 -20.26 -6.90
CA PHE A 18 -25.94 -20.91 -7.73
C PHE A 18 -26.48 -22.21 -8.40
N PRO A 19 -26.21 -22.44 -9.69
CA PRO A 19 -26.31 -23.74 -10.31
C PRO A 19 -25.01 -24.56 -10.12
N LYS A 20 -25.15 -25.89 -10.03
CA LYS A 20 -24.08 -26.87 -9.91
C LYS A 20 -23.16 -26.85 -11.14
N LEU A 21 -21.85 -26.74 -10.92
CA LEU A 21 -20.84 -27.03 -11.95
C LEU A 21 -20.40 -28.49 -11.85
N ALA A 22 -20.52 -29.20 -12.97
CA ALA A 22 -19.92 -30.49 -13.23
C ALA A 22 -18.73 -30.28 -14.22
N ASP A 23 -17.64 -31.00 -13.94
CA ASP A 23 -16.57 -31.43 -14.81
C ASP A 23 -15.97 -30.45 -15.85
N LEU A 24 -14.80 -29.88 -15.54
CA LEU A 24 -13.85 -29.34 -16.51
C LEU A 24 -12.48 -29.96 -16.27
N GLU A 25 -11.95 -30.64 -17.29
CA GLU A 25 -10.58 -31.16 -17.32
C GLU A 25 -9.54 -29.99 -17.31
N PRO A 26 -8.37 -30.20 -16.67
CA PRO A 26 -7.33 -29.16 -16.65
C PRO A 26 -6.63 -29.05 -18.02
N PRO A 27 -6.29 -27.83 -18.47
CA PRO A 27 -5.53 -27.65 -19.69
C PRO A 27 -4.10 -28.17 -19.53
N SER A 28 -3.70 -29.09 -20.40
CA SER A 28 -2.35 -29.62 -20.51
C SER A 28 -1.43 -28.58 -21.18
N GLY A 29 -0.55 -27.98 -20.40
CA GLY A 29 0.50 -27.10 -20.89
C GLY A 29 1.21 -26.40 -19.75
N SER A 30 2.30 -26.97 -19.23
CA SER A 30 3.18 -26.29 -18.30
C SER A 30 3.86 -25.11 -19.01
N PRO A 31 3.76 -23.87 -18.53
CA PRO A 31 4.58 -22.79 -19.08
C PRO A 31 6.06 -23.06 -18.78
N SER A 32 6.90 -22.97 -19.79
CA SER A 32 8.37 -23.05 -19.66
C SER A 32 8.85 -22.05 -18.59
N PRO A 33 9.78 -22.42 -17.72
CA PRO A 33 10.34 -21.50 -16.74
C PRO A 33 11.07 -20.36 -17.47
N ILE A 34 10.68 -19.13 -17.17
CA ILE A 34 11.40 -17.93 -17.62
C ILE A 34 12.79 -17.99 -16.95
N PRO A 35 13.89 -17.89 -17.70
CA PRO A 35 15.22 -17.90 -17.11
C PRO A 35 15.35 -16.72 -16.12
N PRO A 36 15.98 -16.93 -14.95
CA PRO A 36 16.19 -15.85 -13.99
C PRO A 36 17.04 -14.76 -14.66
N LEU A 37 16.52 -13.53 -14.67
CA LEU A 37 17.27 -12.36 -15.09
C LEU A 37 18.43 -12.13 -14.11
N PRO A 38 19.57 -11.58 -14.57
CA PRO A 38 20.65 -11.23 -13.65
C PRO A 38 20.09 -10.28 -12.59
N VAL A 39 20.27 -10.64 -11.32
CA VAL A 39 19.86 -9.83 -10.17
C VAL A 39 20.69 -8.55 -10.20
N VAL A 40 20.09 -7.47 -10.72
CA VAL A 40 20.68 -6.14 -10.59
C VAL A 40 20.47 -5.75 -9.13
N LYS A 41 21.53 -5.77 -8.33
CA LYS A 41 21.50 -5.18 -6.98
C LYS A 41 21.25 -3.70 -7.13
N VAL A 42 20.03 -3.27 -6.92
CA VAL A 42 19.68 -1.86 -6.88
C VAL A 42 20.05 -1.36 -5.49
N HIS A 43 20.89 -0.33 -5.47
CA HIS A 43 21.29 0.29 -4.22
C HIS A 43 20.15 1.22 -3.71
N PRO A 44 20.04 1.38 -2.38
CA PRO A 44 19.13 2.40 -1.81
C PRO A 44 19.33 3.77 -2.48
N PRO A 45 18.33 4.65 -2.42
CA PRO A 45 18.48 6.01 -2.93
C PRO A 45 19.77 6.67 -2.43
N SER A 46 20.55 7.28 -3.33
CA SER A 46 21.86 7.86 -3.04
C SER A 46 21.81 9.05 -2.07
N GLU A 47 20.63 9.61 -1.85
CA GLU A 47 20.34 10.66 -0.90
C GLU A 47 19.05 10.36 -0.14
N PRO A 48 18.88 10.84 1.10
CA PRO A 48 17.62 10.67 1.83
C PRO A 48 16.42 11.21 1.05
N ILE A 49 15.35 10.44 1.01
CA ILE A 49 14.08 10.86 0.41
C ILE A 49 13.44 11.89 1.33
N ARG A 50 13.16 13.08 0.81
CA ARG A 50 12.36 14.13 1.44
C ARG A 50 11.09 14.28 0.62
N ALA A 51 10.09 13.47 0.96
CA ALA A 51 8.91 13.33 0.11
C ALA A 51 7.67 14.04 0.65
N VAL A 52 6.84 14.47 -0.28
CA VAL A 52 5.42 14.77 -0.05
C VAL A 52 4.58 13.80 -0.88
N GLN A 53 3.48 13.27 -0.30
CA GLN A 53 2.60 12.35 -1.02
C GLN A 53 1.28 13.00 -1.39
N LEU A 54 0.96 13.01 -2.68
CA LEU A 54 -0.27 13.53 -3.24
C LEU A 54 -1.28 12.40 -3.41
N LEU A 55 -2.33 12.41 -2.58
CA LEU A 55 -3.51 11.54 -2.74
C LEU A 55 -4.47 12.09 -3.78
N THR A 56 -4.53 13.42 -3.87
CA THR A 56 -5.25 14.18 -4.90
C THR A 56 -4.31 15.23 -5.45
N LEU A 57 -4.48 15.59 -6.69
CA LEU A 57 -3.74 16.68 -7.31
C LEU A 57 -4.68 17.87 -7.37
N ALA A 58 -4.67 18.69 -6.30
CA ALA A 58 -5.48 19.90 -6.21
C ALA A 58 -4.80 21.03 -7.00
N ALA A 59 -4.83 20.92 -8.33
CA ALA A 59 -4.37 21.92 -9.28
C ALA A 59 -5.27 21.85 -10.50
N ALA A 60 -5.99 22.93 -10.80
CA ALA A 60 -6.95 22.98 -11.88
C ALA A 60 -6.31 22.87 -13.27
N ASP A 61 -5.06 23.28 -13.39
CA ASP A 61 -4.29 23.24 -14.62
C ASP A 61 -2.79 22.97 -14.38
N TYR A 62 -2.06 22.72 -15.47
CA TYR A 62 -0.62 22.48 -15.42
C TYR A 62 0.20 23.71 -14.95
N PRO A 63 -0.14 24.97 -15.28
CA PRO A 63 0.52 26.15 -14.70
C PRO A 63 0.38 26.25 -13.18
N GLU A 64 -0.74 25.89 -12.61
CA GLU A 64 -0.92 25.81 -11.15
C GLU A 64 -0.09 24.71 -10.54
N LEU A 65 -0.08 23.54 -11.17
CA LEU A 65 0.74 22.40 -10.74
C LEU A 65 2.24 22.75 -10.78
N ASP A 66 2.67 23.45 -11.82
CA ASP A 66 4.06 23.94 -11.98
C ASP A 66 4.49 24.83 -10.80
N ARG A 67 3.66 25.82 -10.46
CA ARG A 67 3.89 26.67 -9.27
C ARG A 67 3.97 25.87 -7.98
N ARG A 68 3.12 24.86 -7.85
CA ARG A 68 3.11 23.99 -6.67
C ARG A 68 4.38 23.15 -6.55
N PHE A 69 4.85 22.58 -7.65
CA PHE A 69 6.12 21.85 -7.67
C PHE A 69 7.32 22.75 -7.38
N GLN A 70 7.32 23.97 -7.91
CA GLN A 70 8.30 24.99 -7.57
C GLN A 70 8.31 25.27 -6.05
N ALA A 71 7.13 25.43 -5.44
CA ALA A 71 7.00 25.68 -4.01
C ALA A 71 7.47 24.48 -3.16
N PHE A 72 7.17 23.25 -3.56
CA PHE A 72 7.70 22.06 -2.90
C PHE A 72 9.23 22.01 -2.95
N ARG A 73 9.81 22.29 -4.12
CA ARG A 73 11.27 22.33 -4.26
C ARG A 73 11.90 23.40 -3.38
N ALA A 74 11.31 24.58 -3.34
CA ALA A 74 11.76 25.69 -2.48
C ALA A 74 11.69 25.33 -0.98
N ALA A 75 10.72 24.49 -0.59
CA ALA A 75 10.58 23.95 0.76
C ALA A 75 11.52 22.76 1.08
N GLY A 76 12.48 22.43 0.20
CA GLY A 76 13.46 21.36 0.43
C GLY A 76 12.97 19.95 0.06
N VAL A 77 11.77 19.80 -0.48
CA VAL A 77 11.29 18.54 -1.03
C VAL A 77 12.16 18.11 -2.21
N ASN A 78 12.53 16.84 -2.30
CA ASN A 78 13.22 16.28 -3.45
C ASN A 78 12.41 15.20 -4.19
N THR A 79 11.32 14.72 -3.59
CA THR A 79 10.52 13.63 -4.13
C THR A 79 9.02 13.91 -3.95
N VAL A 80 8.26 13.73 -5.02
CA VAL A 80 6.79 13.72 -4.98
C VAL A 80 6.32 12.29 -5.16
N VAL A 81 5.53 11.78 -4.21
CA VAL A 81 4.85 10.48 -4.33
C VAL A 81 3.43 10.74 -4.81
N LEU A 82 3.12 10.35 -6.04
CA LEU A 82 1.83 10.61 -6.68
C LEU A 82 0.98 9.35 -6.75
N ARG A 83 -0.29 9.44 -6.34
CA ARG A 83 -1.29 8.39 -6.61
C ARG A 83 -1.57 8.33 -8.11
N VAL A 84 -1.27 7.17 -8.73
CA VAL A 84 -1.44 6.97 -10.18
C VAL A 84 -2.63 6.08 -10.53
N PHE A 85 -3.54 5.88 -9.59
CA PHE A 85 -4.78 5.11 -9.72
C PHE A 85 -5.97 5.88 -9.15
N HIS A 86 -7.18 5.44 -9.48
CA HIS A 86 -8.44 6.05 -9.07
C HIS A 86 -9.45 4.97 -8.74
N ASN A 87 -9.96 4.96 -7.51
CA ASN A 87 -11.03 4.06 -7.08
C ASN A 87 -12.38 4.77 -7.12
N PRO A 88 -13.50 4.06 -7.22
CA PRO A 88 -14.83 4.65 -7.13
C PRO A 88 -14.98 5.47 -5.85
N GLY A 89 -15.46 6.71 -6.00
CA GLY A 89 -15.63 7.64 -4.88
C GLY A 89 -14.39 8.45 -4.50
N ASP A 90 -13.23 8.18 -5.12
CA ASP A 90 -12.05 9.03 -4.98
C ASP A 90 -12.27 10.39 -5.68
N ARG A 91 -11.54 11.41 -5.25
CA ARG A 91 -11.41 12.65 -6.02
C ARG A 91 -10.44 12.40 -7.19
N PRO A 92 -10.82 12.72 -8.45
CA PRO A 92 -9.91 12.62 -9.57
C PRO A 92 -8.74 13.63 -9.44
N LEU A 93 -7.68 13.42 -10.19
CA LEU A 93 -6.68 14.45 -10.41
C LEU A 93 -7.34 15.57 -11.22
N GLU A 94 -7.32 16.83 -10.72
CA GLU A 94 -8.07 17.94 -11.33
C GLU A 94 -7.60 18.29 -12.75
N VAL A 95 -6.33 18.01 -13.07
CA VAL A 95 -5.76 18.17 -14.42
C VAL A 95 -6.22 17.09 -15.41
N ALA A 96 -6.90 16.04 -14.95
CA ALA A 96 -7.37 14.94 -15.79
C ALA A 96 -8.75 15.20 -16.35
N GLN A 97 -8.95 14.80 -17.60
CA GLN A 97 -10.29 14.69 -18.20
C GLN A 97 -10.84 13.29 -17.90
N ALA A 98 -11.41 13.12 -16.71
CA ALA A 98 -11.83 11.81 -16.23
C ALA A 98 -12.85 11.15 -17.18
N ARG A 99 -12.40 10.12 -17.91
CA ARG A 99 -13.21 9.32 -18.85
C ARG A 99 -13.83 8.09 -18.18
N SER A 100 -13.39 7.78 -16.97
CA SER A 100 -13.85 6.66 -16.15
C SER A 100 -13.89 7.09 -14.69
N ASP A 101 -14.79 6.50 -13.89
CA ASP A 101 -14.90 6.69 -12.44
C ASP A 101 -13.90 5.81 -11.65
N ARG A 102 -13.09 5.03 -12.37
CA ARG A 102 -12.08 4.11 -11.81
C ARG A 102 -11.02 3.76 -12.83
N GLY A 103 -9.84 3.39 -12.38
CA GLY A 103 -8.76 2.96 -13.28
C GLY A 103 -7.41 3.57 -12.92
N VAL A 104 -6.60 3.85 -13.93
CA VAL A 104 -5.25 4.40 -13.78
C VAL A 104 -5.05 5.67 -14.59
N TYR A 105 -4.03 6.47 -14.25
CA TYR A 105 -3.69 7.74 -14.91
C TYR A 105 -2.54 7.59 -15.92
N PHE A 106 -2.41 6.40 -16.50
CA PHE A 106 -1.43 6.07 -17.52
C PHE A 106 -1.99 5.00 -18.48
N GLN A 107 -1.45 4.89 -19.68
CA GLN A 107 -1.90 3.87 -20.65
C GLN A 107 -1.67 2.47 -20.08
N ASN A 108 -2.72 1.68 -20.07
CA ASN A 108 -2.70 0.33 -19.52
C ASN A 108 -3.63 -0.60 -20.31
N SER A 109 -3.16 -1.83 -20.55
CA SER A 109 -3.93 -2.85 -21.27
C SER A 109 -4.78 -3.73 -20.35
N GLN A 110 -4.53 -3.67 -19.04
CA GLN A 110 -5.16 -4.55 -18.03
C GLN A 110 -6.23 -3.84 -17.21
N LEU A 111 -6.18 -2.52 -17.14
CA LEU A 111 -7.03 -1.68 -16.30
C LEU A 111 -7.66 -0.57 -17.14
N PRO A 112 -8.88 -0.10 -16.79
CA PRO A 112 -9.43 1.11 -17.37
C PRO A 112 -8.47 2.29 -17.19
N VAL A 113 -8.41 3.15 -18.20
CA VAL A 113 -7.62 4.39 -18.15
C VAL A 113 -8.57 5.55 -17.87
N VAL A 114 -8.37 6.20 -16.73
CA VAL A 114 -9.13 7.42 -16.36
C VAL A 114 -8.74 8.56 -17.30
N ASP A 115 -7.44 8.80 -17.40
CA ASP A 115 -6.80 9.69 -18.37
C ASP A 115 -5.30 9.42 -18.38
N ASP A 116 -4.60 9.77 -19.47
CA ASP A 116 -3.15 9.60 -19.58
C ASP A 116 -2.42 10.92 -19.28
N VAL A 117 -2.34 11.26 -17.99
CA VAL A 117 -1.70 12.50 -17.53
C VAL A 117 -0.37 12.29 -16.81
N LEU A 118 0.07 11.03 -16.63
CA LEU A 118 1.27 10.76 -15.83
C LEU A 118 2.53 11.37 -16.45
N ARG A 119 2.74 11.23 -17.76
CA ARG A 119 3.94 11.76 -18.43
C ARG A 119 4.09 13.28 -18.27
N PRO A 120 3.10 14.14 -18.61
CA PRO A 120 3.23 15.58 -18.40
C PRO A 120 3.45 15.97 -16.92
N ILE A 121 2.87 15.24 -15.97
CA ILE A 121 3.09 15.49 -14.55
C ILE A 121 4.55 15.18 -14.14
N VAL A 122 5.11 14.07 -14.62
CA VAL A 122 6.52 13.71 -14.37
C VAL A 122 7.46 14.77 -14.97
N GLU A 123 7.23 15.19 -16.21
CA GLU A 123 8.03 16.22 -16.88
C GLU A 123 7.99 17.55 -16.14
N LEU A 124 6.84 17.92 -15.57
CA LEU A 124 6.72 19.09 -14.69
C LEU A 124 7.56 18.94 -13.42
N ALA A 125 7.50 17.80 -12.74
CA ALA A 125 8.30 17.55 -11.55
C ALA A 125 9.80 17.64 -11.86
N HIS A 126 10.24 17.06 -12.96
CA HIS A 126 11.64 17.08 -13.40
C HIS A 126 12.15 18.49 -13.72
N ARG A 127 11.32 19.38 -14.28
CA ARG A 127 11.70 20.79 -14.52
C ARG A 127 12.12 21.52 -13.23
N HIS A 128 11.57 21.13 -12.10
CA HIS A 128 11.93 21.68 -10.79
C HIS A 128 12.96 20.83 -10.03
N GLY A 129 13.56 19.80 -10.66
CA GLY A 129 14.51 18.90 -10.02
C GLY A 129 13.88 18.03 -8.93
N LEU A 130 12.57 17.76 -9.02
CA LEU A 130 11.86 16.82 -8.18
C LEU A 130 11.84 15.44 -8.82
N LYS A 131 12.09 14.39 -8.04
CA LYS A 131 11.80 13.01 -8.42
C LYS A 131 10.30 12.75 -8.29
N LEU A 132 9.71 11.95 -9.19
CA LEU A 132 8.34 11.51 -9.07
C LEU A 132 8.26 10.01 -8.90
N PHE A 133 7.75 9.59 -7.73
CA PHE A 133 7.48 8.19 -7.42
C PHE A 133 5.99 7.91 -7.65
N ALA A 134 5.70 6.84 -8.39
CA ALA A 134 4.33 6.39 -8.58
C ALA A 134 3.87 5.55 -7.38
N TRP A 135 2.79 5.99 -6.70
CA TRP A 135 2.12 5.19 -5.68
C TRP A 135 0.98 4.41 -6.33
N MET A 136 1.14 3.08 -6.43
CA MET A 136 0.25 2.21 -7.21
C MET A 136 -0.42 1.16 -6.34
N THR A 137 -1.74 1.00 -6.51
CA THR A 137 -2.57 -0.03 -5.88
C THR A 137 -2.22 -1.43 -6.40
N THR A 138 -2.49 -2.44 -5.59
CA THR A 138 -2.28 -3.84 -5.92
C THR A 138 -3.59 -4.63 -5.85
N ARG A 139 -4.03 -4.98 -4.66
CA ARG A 139 -5.21 -5.79 -4.42
C ARG A 139 -6.51 -5.09 -4.83
N TYR A 140 -6.57 -3.76 -4.67
CA TYR A 140 -7.75 -2.98 -5.04
C TYR A 140 -7.76 -2.51 -6.49
N ALA A 141 -6.80 -2.96 -7.31
CA ALA A 141 -6.88 -2.85 -8.77
C ALA A 141 -7.82 -3.92 -9.37
N ASP A 142 -9.05 -4.02 -8.82
CA ASP A 142 -10.06 -5.02 -9.18
C ASP A 142 -10.97 -4.58 -10.34
N TYR A 143 -10.97 -3.30 -10.68
CA TYR A 143 -11.74 -2.77 -11.81
C TYR A 143 -11.25 -3.34 -13.15
N GLY A 144 -12.19 -3.63 -14.04
CA GLY A 144 -11.94 -4.38 -15.28
C GLY A 144 -11.90 -5.91 -15.07
N ALA A 145 -12.24 -6.38 -13.87
CA ALA A 145 -12.44 -7.80 -13.57
C ALA A 145 -13.91 -8.11 -13.22
N GLU A 146 -14.81 -7.22 -13.58
CA GLU A 146 -16.25 -7.39 -13.37
C GLU A 146 -16.74 -8.67 -14.06
N GLY A 147 -17.55 -9.47 -13.35
CA GLY A 147 -18.02 -10.77 -13.82
C GLY A 147 -17.02 -11.91 -13.65
N ARG A 148 -15.84 -11.65 -13.03
CA ARG A 148 -14.85 -12.67 -12.69
C ARG A 148 -14.78 -12.88 -11.18
N GLU A 149 -15.91 -13.24 -10.59
CA GLU A 149 -16.05 -13.42 -9.13
C GLU A 149 -15.09 -14.47 -8.57
N GLU A 150 -14.69 -15.45 -9.41
CA GLU A 150 -13.71 -16.46 -9.05
C GLU A 150 -12.31 -15.91 -8.74
N LEU A 151 -12.03 -14.65 -9.13
CA LEU A 151 -10.78 -13.94 -8.82
C LEU A 151 -10.90 -13.01 -7.61
N SER A 152 -12.09 -12.86 -7.04
CA SER A 152 -12.33 -11.97 -5.91
C SER A 152 -11.80 -12.56 -4.61
N CYS A 153 -11.30 -11.68 -3.74
CA CYS A 153 -10.97 -12.05 -2.37
C CYS A 153 -12.22 -12.50 -1.62
N GLN A 154 -12.07 -13.46 -0.72
CA GLN A 154 -13.17 -13.94 0.13
C GLN A 154 -12.73 -13.90 1.59
N ALA A 155 -13.66 -13.54 2.48
CA ALA A 155 -13.42 -13.45 3.90
C ALA A 155 -14.34 -14.36 4.70
N TYR A 156 -13.84 -14.89 5.81
CA TYR A 156 -14.66 -15.54 6.81
C TYR A 156 -15.41 -14.47 7.61
N ASP A 157 -16.74 -14.51 7.55
CA ASP A 157 -17.60 -13.61 8.29
C ASP A 157 -17.91 -14.19 9.68
N PHE A 158 -17.42 -13.52 10.70
CA PHE A 158 -17.61 -13.94 12.10
C PHE A 158 -19.06 -13.86 12.59
N ALA A 159 -19.93 -13.09 11.94
CA ALA A 159 -21.33 -12.99 12.33
C ALA A 159 -22.13 -14.20 11.85
N THR A 160 -21.84 -14.67 10.64
CA THR A 160 -22.60 -15.74 10.00
C THR A 160 -21.91 -17.10 10.08
N GLY A 161 -20.59 -17.12 10.25
CA GLY A 161 -19.77 -18.32 10.19
C GLY A 161 -19.55 -18.84 8.76
N TRP A 162 -19.82 -18.01 7.74
CA TRP A 162 -19.66 -18.37 6.33
C TRP A 162 -18.52 -17.58 5.68
N VAL A 163 -18.01 -18.13 4.59
CA VAL A 163 -17.10 -17.41 3.70
C VAL A 163 -17.93 -16.58 2.73
N VAL A 164 -17.66 -15.28 2.66
CA VAL A 164 -18.38 -14.28 1.87
C VAL A 164 -17.43 -13.49 0.99
N PRO A 165 -17.91 -12.86 -0.12
CA PRO A 165 -17.07 -11.96 -0.91
C PRO A 165 -16.48 -10.84 -0.06
N ALA A 166 -15.21 -10.52 -0.30
CA ALA A 166 -14.49 -9.40 0.31
C ALA A 166 -14.01 -8.43 -0.76
N ARG A 167 -13.62 -7.23 -0.32
CA ARG A 167 -13.11 -6.20 -1.23
C ARG A 167 -11.77 -6.61 -1.84
N GLY A 168 -11.64 -6.36 -3.15
CA GLY A 168 -10.40 -6.53 -3.90
C GLY A 168 -10.23 -7.91 -4.51
N GLN A 169 -9.14 -8.06 -5.23
CA GLN A 169 -8.78 -9.31 -5.89
C GLN A 169 -8.08 -10.27 -4.93
N SER A 170 -8.19 -11.54 -5.23
CA SER A 170 -7.42 -12.61 -4.60
C SER A 170 -5.98 -12.62 -5.16
N VAL A 171 -5.13 -11.75 -4.61
CA VAL A 171 -3.74 -11.54 -5.09
C VAL A 171 -2.83 -12.76 -4.92
N LEU A 172 -3.31 -13.79 -4.27
CA LEU A 172 -2.60 -15.07 -4.15
C LEU A 172 -2.79 -15.96 -5.39
N LEU A 173 -3.74 -15.63 -6.27
CA LEU A 173 -4.00 -16.38 -7.50
C LEU A 173 -3.02 -16.01 -8.62
N PRO A 174 -2.46 -16.99 -9.35
CA PRO A 174 -1.47 -16.75 -10.41
C PRO A 174 -1.96 -15.81 -11.51
N GLU A 175 -3.24 -15.88 -11.89
CA GLU A 175 -3.82 -15.01 -12.93
C GLU A 175 -3.85 -13.54 -12.48
N VAL A 176 -4.24 -13.29 -11.23
CA VAL A 176 -4.25 -11.94 -10.66
C VAL A 176 -2.82 -11.40 -10.58
N GLN A 177 -1.86 -12.23 -10.16
CA GLN A 177 -0.45 -11.87 -10.12
C GLN A 177 0.09 -11.53 -11.51
N THR A 178 -0.23 -12.35 -12.53
CA THR A 178 0.19 -12.12 -13.91
C THR A 178 -0.37 -10.79 -14.45
N ARG A 179 -1.63 -10.50 -14.14
CA ARG A 179 -2.27 -9.24 -14.51
C ARG A 179 -1.57 -8.05 -13.84
N LEU A 180 -1.30 -8.12 -12.54
CA LEU A 180 -0.60 -7.05 -11.82
C LEU A 180 0.83 -6.84 -12.35
N VAL A 181 1.56 -7.90 -12.64
CA VAL A 181 2.90 -7.80 -13.26
C VAL A 181 2.84 -6.98 -14.55
N ARG A 182 1.87 -7.22 -15.44
CA ARG A 182 1.69 -6.44 -16.68
C ARG A 182 1.35 -4.98 -16.39
N VAL A 183 0.51 -4.70 -15.39
CA VAL A 183 0.19 -3.32 -14.97
C VAL A 183 1.47 -2.57 -14.61
N PHE A 184 2.35 -3.18 -13.81
CA PHE A 184 3.59 -2.55 -13.38
C PHE A 184 4.65 -2.46 -14.49
N GLU A 185 4.70 -3.42 -15.42
CA GLU A 185 5.52 -3.31 -16.63
C GLU A 185 5.11 -2.11 -17.51
N GLU A 186 3.81 -1.86 -17.64
CA GLU A 186 3.28 -0.73 -18.42
C GLU A 186 3.49 0.60 -17.71
N LEU A 187 3.33 0.65 -16.39
CA LEU A 187 3.69 1.81 -15.55
C LEU A 187 5.17 2.17 -15.73
N ALA A 188 6.05 1.19 -15.77
CA ALA A 188 7.49 1.39 -15.91
C ALA A 188 7.92 1.94 -17.28
N ARG A 189 7.03 2.06 -18.26
CA ARG A 189 7.30 2.75 -19.55
C ARG A 189 7.28 4.28 -19.40
N TYR A 190 6.76 4.79 -18.29
CA TYR A 190 6.74 6.21 -18.00
C TYR A 190 8.05 6.65 -17.33
N PRO A 191 8.44 7.93 -17.47
CA PRO A 191 9.74 8.42 -16.97
C PRO A 191 9.72 8.67 -15.43
N ILE A 192 9.02 7.82 -14.68
CA ILE A 192 8.97 7.85 -13.21
C ILE A 192 10.35 7.53 -12.59
N ASP A 193 10.62 8.02 -11.40
CA ASP A 193 11.90 7.87 -10.70
C ASP A 193 11.85 6.85 -9.57
N GLY A 194 10.68 6.26 -9.30
CA GLY A 194 10.49 5.22 -8.31
C GLY A 194 9.04 4.75 -8.23
N VAL A 195 8.83 3.68 -7.49
CA VAL A 195 7.50 3.13 -7.22
C VAL A 195 7.36 2.86 -5.73
N LEU A 196 6.22 3.25 -5.16
CA LEU A 196 5.79 2.85 -3.83
C LEU A 196 4.57 1.95 -3.97
N LEU A 197 4.69 0.67 -3.56
CA LEU A 197 3.56 -0.24 -3.50
C LEU A 197 2.58 0.25 -2.43
N GLN A 198 1.28 0.28 -2.78
CA GLN A 198 0.26 0.73 -1.83
C GLN A 198 0.17 -0.23 -0.63
N ASP A 199 -0.32 0.32 0.49
CA ASP A 199 -0.61 -0.41 1.72
C ASP A 199 -1.78 -1.40 1.61
N ASP A 200 -2.39 -1.53 0.42
CA ASP A 200 -3.36 -2.56 0.11
C ASP A 200 -2.74 -3.93 -0.22
N LEU A 201 -1.41 -4.04 -0.30
CA LEU A 201 -0.71 -5.32 -0.42
C LEU A 201 -0.66 -6.01 0.95
N MET A 202 -1.83 -6.39 1.42
CA MET A 202 -2.04 -7.05 2.70
C MET A 202 -3.29 -7.93 2.65
N LEU A 203 -3.38 -8.91 3.54
CA LEU A 203 -4.57 -9.74 3.75
C LEU A 203 -4.91 -9.76 5.25
N ARG A 204 -6.17 -9.51 5.55
CA ARG A 204 -6.65 -9.51 6.93
C ARG A 204 -6.61 -10.91 7.55
N HIS A 205 -6.77 -10.98 8.87
CA HIS A 205 -6.81 -12.24 9.60
C HIS A 205 -7.89 -13.20 9.08
N ASN A 206 -9.00 -12.68 8.59
CA ASN A 206 -10.11 -13.45 8.04
C ASN A 206 -10.15 -13.46 6.50
N GLU A 207 -9.04 -13.19 5.81
CA GLU A 207 -8.84 -13.20 4.35
C GLU A 207 -7.57 -14.00 4.02
N ASP A 208 -7.39 -14.64 2.89
CA ASP A 208 -8.28 -14.86 1.76
C ASP A 208 -8.73 -16.34 1.73
N PHE A 209 -10.04 -16.58 1.80
CA PHE A 209 -10.62 -17.93 1.75
C PHE A 209 -11.26 -18.25 0.41
N ASN A 210 -10.79 -17.64 -0.69
CA ASN A 210 -11.19 -18.05 -2.03
C ASN A 210 -10.92 -19.56 -2.22
N PRO A 211 -11.85 -20.38 -2.74
CA PRO A 211 -11.69 -21.83 -2.87
C PRO A 211 -10.43 -22.24 -3.65
N ARG A 212 -10.02 -21.43 -4.65
CA ARG A 212 -8.81 -21.69 -5.43
C ARG A 212 -7.55 -21.40 -4.60
N VAL A 213 -7.58 -20.40 -3.69
CA VAL A 213 -6.49 -20.13 -2.74
C VAL A 213 -6.40 -21.26 -1.71
N GLN A 214 -7.52 -21.77 -1.21
CA GLN A 214 -7.53 -22.93 -0.33
C GLN A 214 -6.89 -24.16 -1.02
N SER A 215 -7.23 -24.40 -2.29
CA SER A 215 -6.62 -25.47 -3.09
C SER A 215 -5.11 -25.25 -3.27
N LEU A 216 -4.68 -24.01 -3.54
CA LEU A 216 -3.26 -23.65 -3.65
C LEU A 216 -2.50 -23.88 -2.34
N TYR A 217 -3.11 -23.50 -1.21
CA TYR A 217 -2.53 -23.73 0.12
C TYR A 217 -2.34 -25.23 0.37
N ARG A 218 -3.38 -26.04 0.12
CA ARG A 218 -3.31 -27.50 0.26
C ARG A 218 -2.21 -28.10 -0.63
N LEU A 219 -2.14 -27.72 -1.89
CA LEU A 219 -1.14 -28.22 -2.83
C LEU A 219 0.30 -27.88 -2.40
N THR A 220 0.50 -26.70 -1.80
CA THR A 220 1.85 -26.23 -1.45
C THR A 220 2.29 -26.64 -0.05
N THR A 221 1.36 -26.93 0.85
CA THR A 221 1.66 -27.22 2.26
C THR A 221 1.24 -28.64 2.69
N GLY A 222 0.42 -29.34 1.91
CA GLY A 222 -0.20 -30.61 2.28
C GLY A 222 -1.28 -30.47 3.37
N ARG A 223 -1.75 -29.26 3.67
CA ARG A 223 -2.67 -28.97 4.78
C ARG A 223 -4.01 -28.45 4.29
N GLU A 224 -5.07 -28.86 4.96
CA GLU A 224 -6.40 -28.28 4.74
C GLU A 224 -6.58 -27.01 5.57
N MET A 225 -7.47 -26.14 5.12
CA MET A 225 -7.93 -24.97 5.87
C MET A 225 -9.27 -25.27 6.55
N ASP A 226 -9.33 -24.97 7.82
CA ASP A 226 -10.58 -24.89 8.57
C ASP A 226 -10.75 -23.47 9.14
N PRO A 227 -11.46 -22.56 8.45
CA PRO A 227 -11.66 -21.21 8.92
C PRO A 227 -12.29 -21.14 10.31
N GLN A 228 -13.18 -22.07 10.66
CA GLN A 228 -13.84 -22.09 11.99
C GLN A 228 -12.85 -22.44 13.11
N GLY A 229 -11.93 -23.36 12.82
CA GLY A 229 -10.91 -23.79 13.78
C GLY A 229 -9.79 -22.78 14.02
N PHE A 230 -9.70 -21.73 13.19
CA PHE A 230 -8.64 -20.72 13.32
C PHE A 230 -8.80 -19.78 14.50
N TYR A 231 -10.03 -19.53 14.97
CA TYR A 231 -10.34 -18.45 15.90
C TYR A 231 -11.04 -18.95 17.16
N ARG A 232 -10.62 -18.46 18.33
CA ARG A 232 -11.26 -18.75 19.61
C ARG A 232 -11.51 -17.46 20.37
N GLY A 233 -12.68 -17.34 21.05
CA GLY A 233 -13.05 -16.15 21.78
C GLY A 233 -13.25 -14.95 20.83
N VAL A 234 -14.19 -15.08 19.89
CA VAL A 234 -14.53 -14.03 18.93
C VAL A 234 -15.61 -13.13 19.55
N HIS A 235 -15.29 -11.84 19.71
CA HIS A 235 -16.17 -10.87 20.36
C HIS A 235 -16.44 -9.67 19.45
N PRO A 236 -17.72 -9.31 19.21
CA PRO A 236 -18.05 -8.12 18.42
C PRO A 236 -17.60 -6.83 19.15
N ARG A 237 -17.03 -5.90 18.39
CA ARG A 237 -16.59 -4.57 18.87
C ARG A 237 -17.42 -3.41 18.30
N GLY A 238 -18.52 -3.71 17.59
CA GLY A 238 -19.32 -2.75 16.85
C GLY A 238 -18.73 -2.43 15.46
N ASN A 239 -19.55 -1.81 14.60
CA ASN A 239 -19.17 -1.43 13.23
C ASN A 239 -18.56 -2.57 12.39
N GLY A 240 -19.05 -3.82 12.57
CA GLY A 240 -18.53 -4.99 11.85
C GLY A 240 -17.12 -5.42 12.25
N LYS A 241 -16.54 -4.84 13.30
CA LYS A 241 -15.23 -5.23 13.83
C LYS A 241 -15.37 -6.30 14.89
N TYR A 242 -14.40 -7.22 14.93
CA TYR A 242 -14.32 -8.30 15.92
C TYR A 242 -12.95 -8.32 16.58
N ARG A 243 -12.92 -8.69 17.86
CA ARG A 243 -11.73 -9.07 18.59
C ARG A 243 -11.67 -10.59 18.63
N VAL A 244 -10.52 -11.13 18.35
CA VAL A 244 -10.19 -12.55 18.50
C VAL A 244 -9.25 -12.68 19.70
N ASP A 245 -9.58 -13.51 20.68
CA ASP A 245 -8.74 -13.68 21.86
C ASP A 245 -7.53 -14.58 21.57
N HIS A 246 -7.73 -15.64 20.76
CA HIS A 246 -6.67 -16.59 20.43
C HIS A 246 -6.78 -17.07 18.99
N TYR A 247 -5.64 -17.19 18.35
CA TYR A 247 -5.47 -17.81 17.05
C TYR A 247 -4.85 -19.20 17.20
N SER A 248 -5.33 -20.18 16.39
CA SER A 248 -4.77 -21.54 16.42
C SER A 248 -3.37 -21.62 15.81
N PRO A 249 -2.59 -22.69 16.09
CA PRO A 249 -1.31 -22.92 15.40
C PRO A 249 -1.43 -22.95 13.87
N GLU A 250 -2.53 -23.49 13.34
CA GLU A 250 -2.83 -23.57 11.91
C GLU A 250 -3.06 -22.18 11.31
N PHE A 251 -3.74 -21.28 12.05
CA PHE A 251 -3.88 -19.87 11.64
C PHE A 251 -2.51 -19.20 11.47
N TRP A 252 -1.57 -19.42 12.40
CA TRP A 252 -0.25 -18.82 12.32
C TRP A 252 0.56 -19.36 11.13
N GLN A 253 0.37 -20.63 10.77
CA GLN A 253 0.96 -21.20 9.56
C GLN A 253 0.36 -20.58 8.30
N TRP A 254 -0.96 -20.40 8.28
CA TRP A 254 -1.70 -19.73 7.22
C TRP A 254 -1.25 -18.27 7.07
N SER A 255 -1.13 -17.52 8.16
CA SER A 255 -0.69 -16.12 8.15
C SER A 255 0.74 -15.97 7.63
N ARG A 256 1.66 -16.85 8.03
CA ARG A 256 3.03 -16.87 7.49
C ARG A 256 3.06 -17.23 6.00
N TRP A 257 2.27 -18.19 5.57
CA TRP A 257 2.17 -18.56 4.16
C TRP A 257 1.63 -17.38 3.32
N LYS A 258 0.60 -16.68 3.79
CA LYS A 258 0.09 -15.45 3.14
C LYS A 258 1.17 -14.37 3.04
N ARG A 259 1.86 -14.08 4.14
CA ARG A 259 2.97 -13.12 4.19
C ARG A 259 4.01 -13.44 3.11
N ASP A 260 4.47 -14.66 3.05
CA ASP A 260 5.51 -15.06 2.09
C ASP A 260 5.02 -14.89 0.64
N ARG A 261 3.78 -15.27 0.35
CA ARG A 261 3.17 -15.09 -0.97
C ARG A 261 2.97 -13.62 -1.35
N LEU A 262 2.62 -12.76 -0.39
CA LEU A 262 2.52 -11.32 -0.63
C LEU A 262 3.90 -10.72 -0.92
N LEU A 263 4.93 -11.11 -0.19
CA LEU A 263 6.31 -10.68 -0.43
C LEU A 263 6.84 -11.20 -1.78
N ASP A 264 6.58 -12.46 -2.13
CA ASP A 264 6.92 -13.02 -3.45
C ASP A 264 6.24 -12.22 -4.59
N LEU A 265 4.97 -11.84 -4.41
CA LEU A 265 4.30 -10.96 -5.36
C LEU A 265 4.95 -9.59 -5.43
N ALA A 266 5.24 -8.96 -4.29
CA ALA A 266 5.90 -7.66 -4.25
C ALA A 266 7.25 -7.67 -4.98
N GLU A 267 8.06 -8.72 -4.83
CA GLU A 267 9.32 -8.89 -5.58
C GLU A 267 9.05 -9.03 -7.08
N ARG A 268 8.08 -9.80 -7.49
CA ARG A 268 7.68 -9.93 -8.91
C ARG A 268 7.24 -8.59 -9.51
N LEU A 269 6.53 -7.74 -8.73
CA LEU A 269 6.16 -6.39 -9.18
C LEU A 269 7.38 -5.49 -9.29
N ARG A 270 8.33 -5.57 -8.33
CA ARG A 270 9.62 -4.86 -8.39
C ARG A 270 10.41 -5.27 -9.65
N GLU A 271 10.53 -6.56 -9.91
CA GLU A 271 11.18 -7.07 -11.12
C GLU A 271 10.50 -6.59 -12.40
N ALA A 272 9.16 -6.52 -12.40
CA ALA A 272 8.39 -5.97 -13.52
C ALA A 272 8.76 -4.50 -13.80
N VAL A 273 8.86 -3.69 -12.74
CA VAL A 273 9.32 -2.31 -12.84
C VAL A 273 10.74 -2.23 -13.37
N HIS A 274 11.66 -3.05 -12.87
CA HIS A 274 13.07 -3.04 -13.28
C HIS A 274 13.29 -3.52 -14.72
N ARG A 275 12.42 -4.36 -15.28
CA ARG A 275 12.47 -4.70 -16.71
C ARG A 275 12.23 -3.50 -17.62
N GLY A 276 11.33 -2.60 -17.22
CA GLY A 276 11.03 -1.37 -17.99
C GLY A 276 11.92 -0.19 -17.63
N ARG A 277 12.30 -0.07 -16.36
CA ARG A 277 13.10 1.04 -15.80
C ARG A 277 14.17 0.49 -14.85
N PRO A 278 15.29 -0.02 -15.35
CA PRO A 278 16.36 -0.52 -14.52
C PRO A 278 16.87 0.56 -13.53
N GLY A 279 17.07 0.19 -12.28
CA GLY A 279 17.72 1.03 -11.29
C GLY A 279 16.85 2.07 -10.57
N ILE A 280 15.55 2.17 -10.87
CA ILE A 280 14.67 3.01 -10.04
C ILE A 280 14.26 2.27 -8.76
N PRO A 281 14.17 2.98 -7.60
CA PRO A 281 13.79 2.35 -6.34
C PRO A 281 12.33 1.92 -6.33
N VAL A 282 12.08 0.73 -5.78
CA VAL A 282 10.74 0.22 -5.47
C VAL A 282 10.64 -0.02 -3.97
N GLY A 283 9.65 0.57 -3.35
CA GLY A 283 9.44 0.49 -1.90
C GLY A 283 8.14 -0.16 -1.50
N LEU A 284 8.13 -0.66 -0.27
CA LEU A 284 6.98 -1.32 0.34
C LEU A 284 6.44 -0.50 1.50
N ASN A 285 5.12 -0.24 1.55
CA ASN A 285 4.46 0.34 2.71
C ASN A 285 4.24 -0.73 3.79
N LEU A 286 4.60 -0.41 5.02
CA LEU A 286 4.41 -1.25 6.20
C LEU A 286 3.60 -0.50 7.25
N TYR A 287 2.66 -1.18 7.88
CA TYR A 287 1.93 -0.67 9.04
C TYR A 287 2.86 -0.58 10.25
N TYR A 288 2.62 0.38 11.15
CA TYR A 288 3.47 0.59 12.33
C TYR A 288 3.53 -0.64 13.24
N GLU A 289 2.50 -1.48 13.24
CA GLU A 289 2.45 -2.73 13.99
C GLU A 289 3.57 -3.68 13.60
N THR A 290 4.03 -3.66 12.35
CA THR A 290 5.16 -4.52 11.91
C THR A 290 6.42 -4.29 12.72
N ALA A 291 6.65 -3.06 13.17
CA ALA A 291 7.78 -2.69 14.00
C ALA A 291 7.47 -2.75 15.52
N LEU A 292 6.22 -2.64 15.93
CA LEU A 292 5.85 -2.48 17.33
C LEU A 292 5.11 -3.68 17.93
N GLN A 293 4.32 -4.37 17.12
CA GLN A 293 3.40 -5.45 17.50
C GLN A 293 3.41 -6.51 16.39
N SER A 294 4.56 -7.17 16.20
CA SER A 294 4.82 -8.05 15.04
C SER A 294 3.81 -9.21 14.90
N GLU A 295 3.33 -9.77 16.01
CA GLU A 295 2.28 -10.80 15.97
C GLU A 295 0.96 -10.23 15.44
N ASP A 296 0.55 -9.05 15.93
CA ASP A 296 -0.66 -8.38 15.45
C ASP A 296 -0.53 -8.01 13.97
N ALA A 297 0.62 -7.50 13.54
CA ALA A 297 0.88 -7.20 12.13
C ALA A 297 0.78 -8.43 11.23
N LEU A 298 1.35 -9.55 11.68
CA LEU A 298 1.26 -10.82 10.96
C LEU A 298 -0.20 -11.34 10.92
N ALA A 299 -0.92 -11.25 12.04
CA ALA A 299 -2.31 -11.70 12.11
C ALA A 299 -3.23 -10.80 11.25
N TRP A 300 -3.15 -9.46 11.45
CA TRP A 300 -4.16 -8.54 10.91
C TRP A 300 -3.91 -8.12 9.47
N PHE A 301 -2.63 -8.13 9.03
CA PHE A 301 -2.24 -7.62 7.72
C PHE A 301 -1.41 -8.61 6.90
N SER A 302 -1.03 -9.76 7.47
CA SER A 302 -0.06 -10.68 6.87
C SER A 302 1.23 -9.95 6.49
N GLN A 303 1.68 -9.02 7.34
CA GLN A 303 2.92 -8.25 7.20
C GLN A 303 3.91 -8.59 8.33
N ASP A 304 5.20 -8.47 8.00
CA ASP A 304 6.30 -8.77 8.92
C ASP A 304 7.52 -7.94 8.49
N LEU A 305 8.05 -7.12 9.40
CA LEU A 305 9.15 -6.21 9.10
C LEU A 305 10.44 -6.96 8.74
N GLU A 306 10.79 -7.98 9.52
CA GLU A 306 12.04 -8.74 9.30
C GLU A 306 11.97 -9.50 7.98
N ALA A 307 10.84 -10.13 7.69
CA ALA A 307 10.64 -10.82 6.42
C ALA A 307 10.68 -9.85 5.23
N ALA A 308 10.11 -8.65 5.35
CA ALA A 308 10.17 -7.62 4.31
C ALA A 308 11.59 -7.08 4.13
N ALA A 309 12.30 -6.84 5.24
CA ALA A 309 13.69 -6.36 5.21
C ALA A 309 14.67 -7.36 4.61
N GLY A 310 14.38 -8.65 4.74
CA GLY A 310 15.13 -9.74 4.10
C GLY A 310 14.94 -9.84 2.58
N ARG A 311 14.08 -9.00 1.98
CA ARG A 311 13.87 -8.91 0.53
C ARG A 311 14.61 -7.72 -0.07
N ASP A 312 14.82 -7.74 -1.38
CA ASP A 312 15.64 -6.76 -2.10
C ASP A 312 14.94 -5.43 -2.41
N PHE A 313 14.00 -4.97 -1.56
CA PHE A 313 13.37 -3.65 -1.73
C PHE A 313 14.38 -2.53 -1.47
N GLU A 314 14.38 -1.51 -2.31
CA GLU A 314 15.27 -0.37 -2.21
C GLU A 314 14.95 0.52 -1.01
N PHE A 315 13.69 0.52 -0.56
CA PHE A 315 13.29 1.16 0.70
C PHE A 315 12.03 0.52 1.32
N LEU A 316 11.95 0.64 2.63
CA LEU A 316 10.79 0.24 3.44
C LEU A 316 10.18 1.49 4.08
N CYS A 317 8.89 1.69 3.85
CA CYS A 317 8.16 2.86 4.31
C CYS A 317 7.26 2.50 5.49
N LEU A 318 7.64 2.92 6.71
CA LEU A 318 6.86 2.67 7.92
C LEU A 318 5.86 3.80 8.16
N MET A 319 4.57 3.46 8.22
CA MET A 319 3.49 4.42 8.44
C MET A 319 3.38 4.78 9.92
N LEU A 320 4.04 5.86 10.35
CA LEU A 320 4.01 6.41 11.70
C LEU A 320 2.95 7.51 11.83
N TYR A 321 1.69 7.15 11.67
CA TYR A 321 0.56 8.08 11.74
C TYR A 321 0.21 8.36 13.21
N HIS A 322 0.81 9.39 13.78
CA HIS A 322 0.82 9.65 15.22
C HIS A 322 -0.56 9.79 15.85
N ARG A 323 -1.53 10.48 15.21
CA ARG A 323 -2.91 10.56 15.76
C ARG A 323 -3.65 9.25 15.70
N GLN A 324 -3.48 8.50 14.58
CA GLN A 324 -4.02 7.14 14.48
C GLN A 324 -3.43 6.22 15.55
N MET A 325 -2.11 6.19 15.69
CA MET A 325 -1.41 5.39 16.69
C MET A 325 -1.83 5.77 18.11
N GLN A 326 -1.94 7.09 18.40
CA GLN A 326 -2.36 7.58 19.69
C GLN A 326 -3.73 7.04 20.10
N LYS A 327 -4.67 7.04 19.16
CA LYS A 327 -6.03 6.54 19.37
C LYS A 327 -6.07 5.02 19.51
N GLU A 328 -5.48 4.30 18.56
CA GLU A 328 -5.53 2.84 18.52
C GLU A 328 -4.82 2.20 19.72
N MET A 329 -3.70 2.77 20.15
CA MET A 329 -2.92 2.30 21.29
C MET A 329 -3.29 2.97 22.61
N SER A 330 -4.22 3.94 22.63
CA SER A 330 -4.65 4.71 23.81
C SER A 330 -3.46 5.35 24.57
N LEU A 331 -2.53 5.99 23.82
CA LEU A 331 -1.29 6.53 24.36
C LEU A 331 -1.40 8.02 24.70
N THR A 332 -0.65 8.43 25.74
CA THR A 332 -0.38 9.87 25.96
C THR A 332 0.66 10.36 24.94
N PRO A 333 0.71 11.68 24.60
CA PRO A 333 1.67 12.21 23.63
C PRO A 333 3.14 11.90 23.96
N ARG A 334 3.50 11.86 25.26
CA ARG A 334 4.87 11.50 25.70
C ARG A 334 5.19 10.03 25.43
N ARG A 335 4.26 9.14 25.75
CA ARG A 335 4.42 7.70 25.48
C ARG A 335 4.42 7.41 23.99
N LEU A 336 3.56 8.08 23.22
CA LEU A 336 3.51 7.96 21.78
C LEU A 336 4.86 8.29 21.12
N PHE A 337 5.50 9.40 21.52
CA PHE A 337 6.82 9.76 20.99
C PHE A 337 7.87 8.67 21.25
N ALA A 338 7.90 8.11 22.46
CA ALA A 338 8.81 7.03 22.81
C ALA A 338 8.54 5.75 21.99
N VAL A 339 7.26 5.41 21.78
CA VAL A 339 6.86 4.25 20.97
C VAL A 339 7.25 4.45 19.50
N MET A 340 6.99 5.64 18.93
CA MET A 340 7.39 5.96 17.55
C MET A 340 8.92 5.91 17.39
N ASN A 341 9.68 6.40 18.38
CA ASN A 341 11.14 6.30 18.36
C ASN A 341 11.59 4.82 18.34
N SER A 342 10.99 3.97 19.19
CA SER A 342 11.28 2.54 19.20
C SER A 342 10.95 1.87 17.87
N GLY A 343 9.80 2.24 17.23
CA GLY A 343 9.45 1.75 15.90
C GLY A 343 10.47 2.18 14.83
N THR A 344 10.96 3.43 14.91
CA THR A 344 12.01 3.94 14.02
C THR A 344 13.31 3.15 14.18
N GLU A 345 13.76 2.91 15.43
CA GLU A 345 14.96 2.13 15.73
C GLU A 345 14.87 0.70 15.18
N ARG A 346 13.71 0.07 15.33
CA ARG A 346 13.49 -1.29 14.78
C ARG A 346 13.49 -1.29 13.26
N LEU A 347 12.85 -0.31 12.61
CA LEU A 347 12.92 -0.18 11.14
C LEU A 347 14.37 -0.04 10.68
N LEU A 348 15.16 0.83 11.32
CA LEU A 348 16.56 1.05 10.97
C LEU A 348 17.42 -0.20 11.16
N ALA A 349 17.21 -0.91 12.26
CA ALA A 349 17.89 -2.17 12.53
C ALA A 349 17.58 -3.23 11.47
N ALA A 350 16.30 -3.39 11.10
CA ALA A 350 15.88 -4.34 10.08
C ALA A 350 16.36 -3.93 8.67
N ALA A 351 16.24 -2.64 8.33
CA ALA A 351 16.67 -2.13 7.02
C ALA A 351 18.18 -2.24 6.79
N GLY A 352 18.99 -2.24 7.86
CA GLY A 352 20.44 -2.32 7.82
C GLY A 352 21.14 -1.04 7.37
N GLU A 353 20.54 -0.26 6.50
CA GLU A 353 21.05 1.03 6.00
C GLU A 353 19.99 2.13 6.17
N PRO A 354 20.33 3.31 6.74
CA PRO A 354 19.39 4.40 6.95
C PRO A 354 18.67 4.83 5.66
N GLY A 355 19.34 4.82 4.51
CA GLY A 355 18.77 5.16 3.20
C GLY A 355 17.63 4.22 2.75
N ARG A 356 17.53 3.00 3.30
CA ARG A 356 16.42 2.08 3.06
C ARG A 356 15.20 2.36 3.95
N ALA A 357 15.33 3.18 4.98
CA ALA A 357 14.25 3.47 5.93
C ALA A 357 13.56 4.78 5.58
N VAL A 358 12.23 4.73 5.37
CA VAL A 358 11.37 5.89 5.17
C VAL A 358 10.34 5.97 6.29
N LEU A 359 10.33 7.07 7.02
CA LEU A 359 9.32 7.36 8.03
C LEU A 359 8.19 8.17 7.39
N LYS A 360 6.97 7.68 7.48
CA LYS A 360 5.81 8.31 6.86
C LYS A 360 4.87 8.89 7.90
N PHE A 361 4.62 10.20 7.84
CA PHE A 361 3.81 10.93 8.80
C PHE A 361 2.55 11.49 8.15
N GLN A 362 1.43 11.42 8.90
CA GLN A 362 0.18 12.06 8.49
C GLN A 362 0.23 13.58 8.74
N THR A 363 -0.36 14.33 7.83
CA THR A 363 -0.53 15.80 7.93
C THR A 363 -1.96 16.23 8.21
N VAL A 364 -2.89 15.26 8.15
CA VAL A 364 -4.30 15.44 8.49
C VAL A 364 -4.77 14.37 9.45
N ASP A 365 -5.75 14.69 10.24
CA ASP A 365 -6.49 13.69 11.02
C ASP A 365 -7.39 12.89 10.07
N TRP A 366 -7.21 11.58 10.03
CA TRP A 366 -7.96 10.71 9.11
C TRP A 366 -9.46 10.62 9.40
N GLU A 367 -9.89 10.96 10.61
CA GLU A 367 -11.31 10.91 11.00
C GLU A 367 -12.04 12.22 10.70
N THR A 368 -11.40 13.34 11.02
CA THR A 368 -12.02 14.66 10.85
C THR A 368 -11.68 15.30 9.52
N GLY A 369 -10.57 14.89 8.88
CA GLY A 369 -10.02 15.52 7.68
C GLY A 369 -9.34 16.87 7.96
N GLU A 370 -9.22 17.26 9.24
CA GLU A 370 -8.59 18.52 9.64
C GLU A 370 -7.06 18.43 9.54
N SER A 371 -6.44 19.54 9.15
CA SER A 371 -4.98 19.64 9.14
C SER A 371 -4.42 19.56 10.55
N ILE A 372 -3.34 18.81 10.70
CA ILE A 372 -2.62 18.71 11.97
C ILE A 372 -1.81 20.00 12.16
N PRO A 373 -1.88 20.65 13.34
CA PRO A 373 -1.11 21.86 13.62
C PRO A 373 0.39 21.64 13.43
N SER A 374 1.08 22.59 12.78
CA SER A 374 2.51 22.51 12.46
C SER A 374 3.38 22.22 13.69
N ALA A 375 3.10 22.84 14.83
CA ALA A 375 3.84 22.62 16.07
C ALA A 375 3.67 21.18 16.63
N GLU A 376 2.48 20.56 16.44
CA GLU A 376 2.26 19.16 16.78
C GLU A 376 3.07 18.25 15.86
N LEU A 377 3.01 18.48 14.55
CA LEU A 377 3.71 17.69 13.55
C LEU A 377 5.24 17.78 13.70
N GLN A 378 5.78 18.97 13.86
CA GLN A 378 7.23 19.21 14.10
C GLN A 378 7.77 18.38 15.26
N ARG A 379 7.00 18.21 16.33
CA ARG A 379 7.40 17.39 17.49
C ARG A 379 7.76 15.97 17.07
N TYR A 380 6.97 15.35 16.17
CA TYR A 380 7.19 13.98 15.74
C TYR A 380 8.19 13.89 14.59
N LEU A 381 8.25 14.90 13.72
CA LEU A 381 9.27 15.00 12.67
C LEU A 381 10.69 15.12 13.23
N GLY A 382 10.84 15.65 14.44
CA GLY A 382 12.11 15.64 15.18
C GLY A 382 12.68 14.24 15.44
N LEU A 383 11.91 13.16 15.22
CA LEU A 383 12.43 11.78 15.24
C LEU A 383 13.48 11.58 14.14
N ALA A 384 13.24 12.10 12.94
CA ALA A 384 14.18 11.93 11.85
C ALA A 384 15.51 12.65 12.11
N ALA A 385 15.48 13.81 12.76
CA ALA A 385 16.69 14.53 13.13
C ALA A 385 17.61 13.75 14.08
N ARG A 386 17.07 12.74 14.78
CA ARG A 386 17.84 11.85 15.67
C ARG A 386 18.53 10.71 14.93
N HIS A 387 18.14 10.46 13.68
CA HIS A 387 18.60 9.35 12.88
C HIS A 387 19.11 9.84 11.51
N PRO A 388 20.36 10.35 11.44
CA PRO A 388 20.92 10.90 10.20
C PRO A 388 20.83 9.90 9.03
N GLY A 389 20.41 10.38 7.87
CA GLY A 389 20.27 9.59 6.67
C GLY A 389 18.92 8.86 6.52
N VAL A 390 18.03 8.93 7.53
CA VAL A 390 16.67 8.40 7.38
C VAL A 390 15.85 9.28 6.44
N SER A 391 15.02 8.64 5.63
CA SER A 391 14.11 9.32 4.71
C SER A 391 12.77 9.65 5.36
N LEU A 392 12.12 10.72 4.85
CA LEU A 392 10.82 11.19 5.34
C LEU A 392 9.78 11.33 4.22
N ALA A 393 8.52 11.00 4.53
CA ALA A 393 7.38 11.27 3.67
C ALA A 393 6.22 11.89 4.47
N LEU A 394 5.64 12.96 3.95
CA LEU A 394 4.46 13.65 4.53
C LEU A 394 3.22 13.33 3.69
N VAL A 395 2.13 12.89 4.32
CA VAL A 395 0.88 12.47 3.64
C VAL A 395 -0.38 12.88 4.40
N PRO A 396 -1.39 13.41 3.70
CA PRO A 396 -1.40 13.89 2.32
C PRO A 396 -0.79 15.30 2.21
N ALA A 397 -0.13 15.58 1.10
CA ALA A 397 0.24 16.95 0.78
C ALA A 397 -0.95 17.66 0.11
N GLY A 398 -1.88 18.15 0.92
CA GLY A 398 -3.02 18.97 0.49
C GLY A 398 -2.64 20.45 0.24
N ALA A 399 -3.62 21.26 -0.17
CA ALA A 399 -3.45 22.71 -0.32
C ALA A 399 -3.13 23.42 1.01
N SER A 400 -3.51 22.81 2.13
CA SER A 400 -3.29 23.31 3.49
C SER A 400 -1.96 22.86 4.11
N LEU A 401 -1.07 22.19 3.36
CA LEU A 401 0.25 21.82 3.88
C LEU A 401 1.09 23.06 4.12
N ASP A 402 1.56 23.23 5.35
CA ASP A 402 2.44 24.34 5.75
C ASP A 402 3.86 24.11 5.19
N LEU A 403 4.19 24.83 4.13
CA LEU A 403 5.49 24.71 3.46
C LEU A 403 6.65 25.36 4.24
N GLU A 404 6.39 26.30 5.15
CA GLU A 404 7.41 26.84 6.05
C GLU A 404 7.83 25.76 7.06
N MET A 405 6.84 25.04 7.62
CA MET A 405 7.12 23.89 8.47
C MET A 405 7.89 22.80 7.71
N VAL A 406 7.51 22.47 6.46
CA VAL A 406 8.22 21.50 5.62
C VAL A 406 9.67 21.94 5.41
N SER A 407 9.89 23.21 5.08
CA SER A 407 11.23 23.78 4.89
C SER A 407 12.08 23.67 6.15
N ALA A 408 11.53 23.99 7.32
CA ALA A 408 12.23 23.85 8.59
C ALA A 408 12.69 22.43 8.89
N VAL A 409 11.91 21.42 8.46
CA VAL A 409 12.23 20.01 8.69
C VAL A 409 13.24 19.47 7.66
N TYR A 410 13.13 19.87 6.40
CA TYR A 410 13.96 19.35 5.31
C TYR A 410 15.27 20.10 5.10
N SER A 411 15.51 21.22 5.81
CA SER A 411 16.77 21.98 5.78
C SER A 411 17.83 21.41 6.73
N HIS A 412 17.47 20.45 7.56
CA HIS A 412 18.36 19.74 8.50
C HIS A 412 18.62 18.31 8.03
#